data_86a3a50f4e053d260800aec33ced81f3
#
_entry.id   86a3a50f4e053d260800aec33ced81f3
#
_cell.length_a   1.000
_cell.length_b   1.000
_cell.length_c   1.000
_cell.angle_alpha   90.00
_cell.angle_beta   90.00
_cell.angle_gamma   90.00
#
_symmetry.space_group_name_H-M   'P 1'
#
loop_
_entity.id
_entity.type
_entity.pdbx_description
1 polymer ?
#
loop_
_entity_poly.entity_id
_entity_poly.type
_entity_poly.pdbx_seq_one_letter_code
_entity_poly.pdbx_strand_id
1 'polypeptide(L)'
;MLDFGYYNMDCMEGMKEFPDKYFELAIVDPPYGIGEDSDKIREYNSKPCEAWRGSKPKEYVKKNWDNATPNIEYFTELQRVSKNQIIWGGNYFSDMLRPTGSWIIWDKQVAMPTFSDGEMAWCSMRNSLKIVQFLWAGYRKCEEVDRFHPTQKPVKLYEWILSNYAKQGDKILDTHVGSASSLIACHNLGFQYVGFELDKEYYEQSLKRLET
;
A
#
# COMPACT_ATOMS: atom_id res chain seq x y z
N MET A 1 -6.29 -6.14 -23.76
CA MET A 1 -5.47 -6.50 -22.57
C MET A 1 -4.25 -5.62 -22.58
N LEU A 2 -3.98 -4.96 -21.46
CA LEU A 2 -2.79 -4.13 -21.29
C LEU A 2 -1.54 -5.03 -21.14
N ASP A 3 -0.37 -4.48 -21.51
CA ASP A 3 0.92 -5.12 -21.25
C ASP A 3 1.31 -5.02 -19.77
N PHE A 4 2.42 -5.66 -19.36
CA PHE A 4 3.00 -5.42 -18.04
C PHE A 4 3.56 -4.00 -17.98
N GLY A 5 3.28 -3.31 -16.88
CA GLY A 5 3.69 -1.93 -16.71
C GLY A 5 2.91 -1.15 -15.67
N TYR A 6 3.11 0.15 -15.67
CA TYR A 6 2.49 1.09 -14.75
C TYR A 6 1.67 2.13 -15.50
N TYR A 7 0.43 2.35 -15.09
CA TYR A 7 -0.56 3.12 -15.83
C TYR A 7 -1.23 4.20 -14.98
N ASN A 8 -1.34 5.42 -15.52
CA ASN A 8 -2.16 6.46 -14.93
C ASN A 8 -3.61 6.32 -15.39
N MET A 9 -4.40 5.56 -14.65
CA MET A 9 -5.80 5.29 -14.96
C MET A 9 -6.57 4.78 -13.75
N ASP A 10 -7.90 4.77 -13.86
CA ASP A 10 -8.78 4.14 -12.90
C ASP A 10 -8.55 2.62 -12.88
N CYS A 11 -8.36 2.06 -11.69
CA CYS A 11 -8.09 0.63 -11.53
C CYS A 11 -9.28 -0.26 -11.93
N MET A 12 -10.53 0.21 -11.80
CA MET A 12 -11.71 -0.53 -12.22
C MET A 12 -11.76 -0.66 -13.74
N GLU A 13 -11.36 0.39 -14.47
CA GLU A 13 -11.23 0.31 -15.93
C GLU A 13 -10.03 -0.58 -16.33
N GLY A 14 -8.90 -0.44 -15.63
CA GLY A 14 -7.72 -1.25 -15.89
C GLY A 14 -7.94 -2.75 -15.66
N MET A 15 -8.60 -3.12 -14.56
CA MET A 15 -8.87 -4.53 -14.27
C MET A 15 -9.78 -5.20 -15.30
N LYS A 16 -10.71 -4.48 -15.94
CA LYS A 16 -11.57 -5.01 -17.02
C LYS A 16 -10.79 -5.54 -18.23
N GLU A 17 -9.58 -5.04 -18.44
CA GLU A 17 -8.70 -5.47 -19.53
C GLU A 17 -8.13 -6.88 -19.34
N PHE A 18 -8.25 -7.47 -18.17
CA PHE A 18 -7.66 -8.76 -17.84
C PHE A 18 -8.71 -9.85 -17.63
N PRO A 19 -8.43 -11.09 -18.08
CA PRO A 19 -9.31 -12.22 -17.85
C PRO A 19 -9.31 -12.65 -16.38
N ASP A 20 -10.25 -13.51 -16.01
CA ASP A 20 -10.35 -14.09 -14.69
C ASP A 20 -9.06 -14.79 -14.28
N LYS A 21 -8.62 -14.55 -13.04
CA LYS A 21 -7.45 -15.18 -12.41
C LYS A 21 -6.14 -14.99 -13.20
N TYR A 22 -6.01 -13.88 -13.91
CA TYR A 22 -4.81 -13.57 -14.70
C TYR A 22 -3.58 -13.35 -13.82
N PHE A 23 -3.75 -12.67 -12.67
CA PHE A 23 -2.67 -12.41 -11.73
C PHE A 23 -2.59 -13.52 -10.67
N GLU A 24 -1.40 -13.97 -10.35
CA GLU A 24 -1.16 -14.93 -9.27
C GLU A 24 -1.39 -14.29 -7.91
N LEU A 25 -0.99 -13.02 -7.75
CA LEU A 25 -1.11 -12.28 -6.50
C LEU A 25 -1.42 -10.79 -6.77
N ALA A 26 -2.43 -10.28 -6.09
CA ALA A 26 -2.64 -8.84 -5.95
C ALA A 26 -2.15 -8.39 -4.57
N ILE A 27 -1.34 -7.31 -4.52
CA ILE A 27 -0.89 -6.66 -3.29
C ILE A 27 -1.33 -5.21 -3.38
N VAL A 28 -2.35 -4.85 -2.61
CA VAL A 28 -3.04 -3.57 -2.78
C VAL A 28 -3.19 -2.80 -1.48
N ASP A 29 -3.18 -1.47 -1.58
CA ASP A 29 -3.33 -0.54 -0.46
C ASP A 29 -4.42 0.50 -0.78
N PRO A 30 -5.70 0.08 -0.84
CA PRO A 30 -6.79 0.96 -1.20
C PRO A 30 -7.09 1.98 -0.09
N PRO A 31 -7.79 3.10 -0.39
CA PRO A 31 -8.18 4.10 0.60
C PRO A 31 -8.94 3.51 1.78
N TYR A 32 -8.61 3.96 3.01
CA TYR A 32 -9.26 3.45 4.23
C TYR A 32 -10.48 4.26 4.67
N GLY A 33 -10.72 5.42 4.05
CA GLY A 33 -11.82 6.31 4.41
C GLY A 33 -11.62 7.04 5.75
N ILE A 34 -10.37 7.21 6.18
CA ILE A 34 -10.02 7.83 7.46
C ILE A 34 -9.47 9.25 7.32
N GLY A 35 -9.35 9.74 6.09
CA GLY A 35 -8.92 11.10 5.75
C GLY A 35 -7.42 11.34 5.99
N GLU A 36 -6.58 10.36 5.76
CA GLU A 36 -5.11 10.49 5.85
C GLU A 36 -4.51 11.24 4.65
N ASP A 37 -5.31 11.63 3.68
CA ASP A 37 -4.96 12.49 2.56
C ASP A 37 -5.03 13.99 2.89
N SER A 38 -5.51 14.34 4.09
CA SER A 38 -5.72 15.72 4.50
C SER A 38 -4.56 16.22 5.37
N ASP A 39 -4.28 17.55 5.24
CA ASP A 39 -3.47 18.32 6.18
C ASP A 39 -4.19 18.43 7.55
N LYS A 40 -4.64 17.33 8.11
CA LYS A 40 -4.95 17.34 9.52
C LYS A 40 -3.64 17.57 10.25
N ILE A 41 -3.29 18.87 10.41
CA ILE A 41 -2.47 19.30 11.54
C ILE A 41 -3.23 18.73 12.73
N ARG A 42 -2.84 17.55 13.18
CA ARG A 42 -3.34 17.00 14.43
C ARG A 42 -2.97 18.04 15.45
N GLU A 43 -3.96 18.86 15.87
CA GLU A 43 -3.76 19.89 16.88
C GLU A 43 -3.18 19.17 18.11
N TYR A 44 -1.88 19.27 18.22
CA TYR A 44 -1.12 18.70 19.29
C TYR A 44 -1.29 19.60 20.49
N ASN A 45 -2.32 19.35 21.29
CA ASN A 45 -2.52 19.97 22.62
C ASN A 45 -1.53 19.46 23.68
N SER A 46 -0.43 18.83 23.28
CA SER A 46 0.63 18.42 24.18
C SER A 46 1.92 19.18 23.87
N LYS A 47 2.59 19.67 24.91
CA LYS A 47 3.90 20.32 24.81
C LYS A 47 4.84 19.48 23.94
N PRO A 48 5.55 20.05 22.93
CA PRO A 48 6.49 19.33 22.12
C PRO A 48 7.47 18.57 23.03
N CYS A 49 7.59 17.28 22.89
CA CYS A 49 8.63 16.56 23.59
C CYS A 49 9.98 17.02 23.03
N GLU A 50 11.01 17.11 23.86
CA GLU A 50 12.33 17.65 23.46
C GLU A 50 12.97 16.90 22.27
N ALA A 51 12.53 15.68 22.00
CA ALA A 51 12.97 14.87 20.84
C ALA A 51 12.53 15.43 19.47
N TRP A 52 11.59 16.39 19.45
CA TRP A 52 11.05 17.00 18.21
C TRP A 52 11.73 18.33 17.83
N ARG A 53 12.78 18.74 18.52
CA ARG A 53 13.51 19.97 18.19
C ARG A 53 14.21 19.81 16.83
N GLY A 54 13.55 20.27 15.76
CA GLY A 54 14.20 20.52 14.47
C GLY A 54 13.56 19.97 13.21
N SER A 55 12.61 19.03 13.25
CA SER A 55 11.94 18.55 12.04
C SER A 55 10.51 19.07 11.95
N LYS A 56 10.22 19.91 10.96
CA LYS A 56 8.83 20.26 10.63
C LYS A 56 8.16 19.03 9.97
N PRO A 57 6.88 18.73 10.33
CA PRO A 57 6.10 17.77 9.57
C PRO A 57 6.08 18.16 8.08
N LYS A 58 6.18 17.18 7.18
CA LYS A 58 6.04 17.44 5.76
C LYS A 58 4.55 17.69 5.47
N GLU A 59 4.24 18.84 4.89
CA GLU A 59 2.88 19.18 4.47
C GLU A 59 2.59 18.48 3.12
N TYR A 60 1.41 17.89 3.00
CA TYR A 60 0.92 17.27 1.77
C TYR A 60 -0.31 18.04 1.29
N VAL A 61 -0.45 18.22 -0.02
CA VAL A 61 -1.64 18.84 -0.60
C VAL A 61 -2.83 17.91 -0.41
N LYS A 62 -3.92 18.45 0.13
CA LYS A 62 -5.17 17.70 0.30
C LYS A 62 -5.75 17.28 -1.06
N LYS A 63 -5.97 15.98 -1.25
CA LYS A 63 -6.44 15.41 -2.52
C LYS A 63 -7.80 14.70 -2.44
N ASN A 64 -8.36 14.51 -1.25
CA ASN A 64 -9.65 13.87 -0.98
C ASN A 64 -9.78 12.40 -1.45
N TRP A 65 -8.67 11.71 -1.74
CA TRP A 65 -8.72 10.32 -2.19
C TRP A 65 -9.06 9.35 -1.04
N ASP A 66 -8.80 9.72 0.22
CA ASP A 66 -9.08 8.88 1.40
C ASP A 66 -10.38 9.29 2.14
N ASN A 67 -11.37 9.83 1.41
CA ASN A 67 -12.65 10.25 2.00
C ASN A 67 -13.64 9.08 2.17
N ALA A 68 -13.45 7.99 1.47
CA ALA A 68 -14.31 6.80 1.53
C ALA A 68 -13.53 5.53 1.22
N THR A 69 -13.99 4.42 1.77
CA THR A 69 -13.52 3.07 1.40
C THR A 69 -13.99 2.70 -0.01
N PRO A 70 -13.28 1.81 -0.73
CA PRO A 70 -13.82 1.21 -1.95
C PRO A 70 -15.15 0.48 -1.68
N ASN A 71 -15.97 0.40 -2.70
CA ASN A 71 -17.22 -0.37 -2.65
C ASN A 71 -16.99 -1.88 -2.85
N ILE A 72 -18.03 -2.67 -2.68
CA ILE A 72 -17.96 -4.13 -2.81
C ILE A 72 -17.60 -4.58 -4.23
N GLU A 73 -17.95 -3.80 -5.26
CA GLU A 73 -17.64 -4.07 -6.65
C GLU A 73 -16.13 -4.10 -6.90
N TYR A 74 -15.38 -3.22 -6.22
CA TYR A 74 -13.91 -3.21 -6.29
C TYR A 74 -13.33 -4.55 -5.79
N PHE A 75 -13.77 -5.03 -4.62
CA PHE A 75 -13.27 -6.30 -4.06
C PHE A 75 -13.67 -7.49 -4.91
N THR A 76 -14.86 -7.45 -5.50
CA THR A 76 -15.36 -8.47 -6.43
C THR A 76 -14.48 -8.54 -7.67
N GLU A 77 -14.17 -7.39 -8.26
CA GLU A 77 -13.33 -7.31 -9.46
C GLU A 77 -11.88 -7.69 -9.17
N LEU A 78 -11.32 -7.22 -8.03
CA LEU A 78 -9.99 -7.63 -7.57
C LEU A 78 -9.88 -9.15 -7.42
N GLN A 79 -10.90 -9.78 -6.84
CA GLN A 79 -10.97 -11.23 -6.70
C GLN A 79 -11.20 -11.93 -8.05
N ARG A 80 -11.89 -11.30 -9.00
CA ARG A 80 -12.07 -11.85 -10.34
C ARG A 80 -10.72 -11.97 -11.06
N VAL A 81 -9.94 -10.90 -11.12
CA VAL A 81 -8.70 -10.85 -11.91
C VAL A 81 -7.51 -11.52 -11.24
N SER A 82 -7.54 -11.74 -9.91
CA SER A 82 -6.41 -12.30 -9.17
C SER A 82 -6.76 -13.61 -8.45
N LYS A 83 -5.77 -14.53 -8.37
CA LYS A 83 -5.92 -15.81 -7.65
C LYS A 83 -5.85 -15.62 -6.15
N ASN A 84 -4.90 -14.81 -5.70
CA ASN A 84 -4.67 -14.49 -4.30
C ASN A 84 -4.58 -12.99 -4.09
N GLN A 85 -4.92 -12.53 -2.88
CA GLN A 85 -4.92 -11.12 -2.53
C GLN A 85 -4.27 -10.90 -1.17
N ILE A 86 -3.48 -9.82 -1.06
CA ILE A 86 -3.00 -9.21 0.18
C ILE A 86 -3.50 -7.77 0.15
N ILE A 87 -4.37 -7.41 1.10
CA ILE A 87 -5.08 -6.13 1.11
C ILE A 87 -4.73 -5.40 2.40
N TRP A 88 -3.93 -4.34 2.29
CA TRP A 88 -3.63 -3.45 3.40
C TRP A 88 -4.89 -2.76 3.89
N GLY A 89 -4.96 -2.46 5.18
CA GLY A 89 -6.17 -1.89 5.77
C GLY A 89 -7.35 -2.84 5.83
N GLY A 90 -7.17 -4.16 5.71
CA GLY A 90 -8.24 -5.14 5.69
C GLY A 90 -9.19 -5.09 6.89
N ASN A 91 -8.75 -4.49 8.01
CA ASN A 91 -9.59 -4.20 9.18
C ASN A 91 -10.66 -3.13 8.93
N TYR A 92 -10.47 -2.24 7.94
CA TYR A 92 -11.48 -1.24 7.53
C TYR A 92 -12.51 -1.81 6.55
N PHE A 93 -12.25 -3.00 5.99
CA PHE A 93 -13.06 -3.68 4.97
C PHE A 93 -13.62 -5.01 5.46
N SER A 94 -13.69 -5.23 6.76
CA SER A 94 -14.04 -6.52 7.36
C SER A 94 -15.44 -7.04 7.03
N ASP A 95 -16.36 -6.16 6.66
CA ASP A 95 -17.71 -6.47 6.20
C ASP A 95 -17.78 -6.87 4.71
N MET A 96 -16.73 -6.55 3.94
CA MET A 96 -16.60 -6.86 2.51
C MET A 96 -15.63 -8.00 2.20
N LEU A 97 -14.83 -8.41 3.18
CA LEU A 97 -13.82 -9.45 3.04
C LEU A 97 -14.25 -10.71 3.80
N ARG A 98 -14.02 -11.88 3.20
CA ARG A 98 -14.30 -13.14 3.89
C ARG A 98 -13.47 -13.28 5.16
N PRO A 99 -13.94 -13.96 6.21
CA PRO A 99 -13.16 -14.25 7.39
C PRO A 99 -11.87 -15.02 7.06
N THR A 100 -10.76 -14.61 7.68
CA THR A 100 -9.47 -15.27 7.54
C THR A 100 -8.70 -15.28 8.86
N GLY A 101 -7.91 -16.33 9.08
CA GLY A 101 -6.87 -16.36 10.12
C GLY A 101 -5.50 -15.89 9.61
N SER A 102 -5.41 -15.55 8.33
CA SER A 102 -4.17 -15.21 7.64
C SER A 102 -4.02 -13.70 7.54
N TRP A 103 -3.45 -13.11 8.57
CA TRP A 103 -3.15 -11.68 8.63
C TRP A 103 -1.66 -11.45 8.56
N ILE A 104 -1.25 -10.35 7.92
CA ILE A 104 0.10 -9.81 8.00
C ILE A 104 0.03 -8.55 8.84
N ILE A 105 0.73 -8.52 9.96
CA ILE A 105 0.83 -7.36 10.83
C ILE A 105 2.20 -6.75 10.62
N TRP A 106 2.24 -5.53 10.12
CA TRP A 106 3.47 -4.76 10.07
C TRP A 106 3.61 -3.93 11.35
N ASP A 107 4.53 -4.35 12.21
CA ASP A 107 4.99 -3.59 13.37
C ASP A 107 6.01 -2.54 12.91
N LYS A 108 5.64 -1.27 13.06
CA LYS A 108 6.48 -0.12 12.66
C LYS A 108 7.61 0.17 13.65
N GLN A 109 7.65 -0.56 14.76
CA GLN A 109 8.63 -0.38 15.84
C GLN A 109 8.64 1.06 16.39
N VAL A 110 7.47 1.69 16.48
CA VAL A 110 7.28 3.04 17.02
C VAL A 110 6.19 3.00 18.08
N ALA A 111 6.46 3.64 19.20
CA ALA A 111 5.51 3.84 20.29
C ALA A 111 5.23 5.36 20.40
N MET A 112 4.38 5.87 19.52
CA MET A 112 3.96 7.28 19.54
C MET A 112 2.46 7.38 19.79
N PRO A 113 2.00 8.21 20.74
CA PRO A 113 0.58 8.28 21.11
C PRO A 113 -0.38 8.68 19.98
N THR A 114 0.13 9.24 18.90
CA THR A 114 -0.66 9.79 17.77
C THR A 114 -0.52 9.03 16.47
N PHE A 115 0.34 8.01 16.42
CA PHE A 115 0.53 7.18 15.24
C PHE A 115 0.18 5.74 15.58
N SER A 116 -0.36 5.03 14.62
CA SER A 116 -0.57 3.58 14.74
C SER A 116 0.79 2.87 14.86
N ASP A 117 0.95 2.01 15.87
CA ASP A 117 2.15 1.21 16.08
C ASP A 117 2.38 0.21 14.94
N GLY A 118 1.33 -0.13 14.20
CA GLY A 118 1.40 -1.06 13.08
C GLY A 118 0.24 -0.92 12.11
N GLU A 119 0.29 -1.68 11.04
CA GLU A 119 -0.77 -1.84 10.05
C GLU A 119 -1.06 -3.31 9.80
N MET A 120 -2.29 -3.59 9.35
CA MET A 120 -2.76 -4.94 9.11
C MET A 120 -3.10 -5.14 7.64
N ALA A 121 -2.61 -6.23 7.05
CA ALA A 121 -3.08 -6.68 5.74
C ALA A 121 -3.85 -7.98 5.86
N TRP A 122 -5.04 -8.01 5.27
CA TRP A 122 -5.83 -9.22 5.07
C TRP A 122 -5.19 -10.07 3.97
N CYS A 123 -5.11 -11.39 4.18
CA CYS A 123 -4.56 -12.31 3.20
C CYS A 123 -5.56 -13.40 2.84
N SER A 124 -5.79 -13.60 1.54
CA SER A 124 -6.71 -14.63 1.03
C SER A 124 -6.15 -16.04 1.15
N MET A 125 -4.84 -16.19 1.22
CA MET A 125 -4.17 -17.50 1.29
C MET A 125 -4.34 -18.12 2.68
N ARG A 126 -4.39 -19.44 2.75
CA ARG A 126 -4.47 -20.17 4.02
C ARG A 126 -3.09 -20.30 4.64
N ASN A 127 -2.68 -19.26 5.36
CA ASN A 127 -1.44 -19.21 6.13
C ASN A 127 -1.73 -18.87 7.59
N SER A 128 -0.74 -19.00 8.45
CA SER A 128 -0.82 -18.44 9.80
C SER A 128 -0.61 -16.93 9.75
N LEU A 129 -1.15 -16.23 10.76
CA LEU A 129 -0.83 -14.82 11.02
C LEU A 129 0.69 -14.64 11.06
N LYS A 130 1.19 -13.59 10.43
CA LYS A 130 2.61 -13.19 10.42
C LYS A 130 2.77 -11.78 10.97
N ILE A 131 3.81 -11.59 11.78
CA ILE A 131 4.24 -10.27 12.22
C ILE A 131 5.58 -9.99 11.54
N VAL A 132 5.70 -8.85 10.90
CA VAL A 132 6.93 -8.38 10.27
C VAL A 132 7.32 -7.03 10.86
N GLN A 133 8.61 -6.81 11.08
CA GLN A 133 9.12 -5.62 11.73
C GLN A 133 10.01 -4.82 10.78
N PHE A 134 9.56 -3.62 10.44
CA PHE A 134 10.36 -2.63 9.71
C PHE A 134 10.16 -1.27 10.35
N LEU A 135 11.23 -0.68 10.86
CA LEU A 135 11.20 0.65 11.50
C LEU A 135 10.73 1.72 10.50
N TRP A 136 9.62 2.40 10.82
CA TRP A 136 9.05 3.43 9.98
C TRP A 136 8.40 4.55 10.80
N ALA A 137 9.22 5.45 11.30
CA ALA A 137 8.83 6.50 12.23
C ALA A 137 9.25 7.87 11.70
N GLY A 138 8.58 8.39 10.68
CA GLY A 138 8.86 9.73 10.16
C GLY A 138 10.33 9.94 9.75
N TYR A 139 11.17 10.33 10.73
CA TYR A 139 12.61 10.58 10.56
C TYR A 139 13.49 9.32 10.75
N ARG A 140 12.99 8.28 11.43
CA ARG A 140 13.69 6.99 11.59
C ARG A 140 13.05 5.97 10.67
N LYS A 141 13.83 5.46 9.72
CA LYS A 141 13.35 4.52 8.69
C LYS A 141 14.36 3.41 8.49
N CYS A 142 13.88 2.25 8.07
CA CYS A 142 14.73 1.11 7.70
C CYS A 142 15.44 1.28 6.34
N GLU A 143 15.08 2.32 5.58
CA GLU A 143 15.68 2.68 4.29
C GLU A 143 15.74 4.19 4.12
N GLU A 144 16.77 4.69 3.44
CA GLU A 144 16.88 6.10 3.08
C GLU A 144 16.05 6.39 1.85
N VAL A 145 14.93 7.09 2.04
CA VAL A 145 14.01 7.45 0.96
C VAL A 145 13.28 8.74 1.28
N ASP A 146 13.13 9.60 0.28
CA ASP A 146 12.26 10.75 0.36
C ASP A 146 10.80 10.32 0.32
N ARG A 147 10.02 10.77 1.31
CA ARG A 147 8.58 10.55 1.33
C ARG A 147 7.88 11.67 0.58
N PHE A 148 7.15 11.34 -0.47
CA PHE A 148 6.28 12.28 -1.19
C PHE A 148 4.79 11.89 -1.06
N HIS A 149 4.51 10.65 -0.67
CA HIS A 149 3.15 10.17 -0.42
C HIS A 149 2.91 10.03 1.09
N PRO A 150 1.74 10.48 1.62
CA PRO A 150 1.48 10.49 3.06
C PRO A 150 1.48 9.09 3.69
N THR A 151 0.97 8.10 2.98
CA THR A 151 0.88 6.70 3.44
C THR A 151 1.97 5.81 2.85
N GLN A 152 3.07 6.39 2.34
CA GLN A 152 4.18 5.63 1.74
C GLN A 152 4.72 4.55 2.68
N LYS A 153 4.70 3.30 2.23
CA LYS A 153 5.26 2.12 2.89
C LYS A 153 6.70 1.84 2.41
N PRO A 154 7.54 1.15 3.20
CA PRO A 154 8.90 0.79 2.77
C PRO A 154 8.91 -0.25 1.64
N VAL A 155 9.87 -0.15 0.73
CA VAL A 155 10.11 -1.15 -0.33
C VAL A 155 10.42 -2.52 0.29
N LYS A 156 11.23 -2.56 1.34
CA LYS A 156 11.60 -3.78 2.07
C LYS A 156 10.40 -4.56 2.59
N LEU A 157 9.30 -3.89 2.94
CA LEU A 157 8.06 -4.54 3.36
C LEU A 157 7.45 -5.34 2.20
N TYR A 158 7.41 -4.75 1.01
CA TYR A 158 6.89 -5.41 -0.18
C TYR A 158 7.82 -6.51 -0.70
N GLU A 159 9.14 -6.32 -0.60
CA GLU A 159 10.13 -7.38 -0.91
C GLU A 159 9.94 -8.58 0.02
N TRP A 160 9.70 -8.34 1.32
CA TRP A 160 9.39 -9.41 2.24
C TRP A 160 8.08 -10.13 1.87
N ILE A 161 7.03 -9.39 1.51
CA ILE A 161 5.76 -9.98 1.07
C ILE A 161 5.98 -10.85 -0.17
N LEU A 162 6.62 -10.32 -1.21
CA LEU A 162 6.88 -11.05 -2.45
C LEU A 162 7.70 -12.31 -2.20
N SER A 163 8.75 -12.23 -1.38
CA SER A 163 9.60 -13.38 -1.05
C SER A 163 8.90 -14.50 -0.27
N ASN A 164 7.80 -14.19 0.45
CA ASN A 164 7.08 -15.15 1.27
C ASN A 164 5.76 -15.64 0.63
N TYR A 165 5.18 -14.88 -0.31
CA TYR A 165 3.83 -15.13 -0.82
C TYR A 165 3.77 -15.26 -2.35
N ALA A 166 4.83 -14.93 -3.08
CA ALA A 166 4.92 -15.09 -4.52
C ALA A 166 6.03 -16.10 -4.92
N LYS A 167 5.95 -16.63 -6.12
CA LYS A 167 6.95 -17.50 -6.72
C LYS A 167 7.49 -16.84 -7.98
N GLN A 168 8.73 -17.13 -8.33
CA GLN A 168 9.30 -16.64 -9.57
C GLN A 168 8.40 -16.98 -10.77
N GLY A 169 8.11 -15.97 -11.59
CA GLY A 169 7.19 -16.08 -12.73
C GLY A 169 5.73 -15.72 -12.40
N ASP A 170 5.38 -15.49 -11.13
CA ASP A 170 4.07 -14.97 -10.77
C ASP A 170 3.89 -13.53 -11.28
N LYS A 171 2.68 -13.23 -11.76
CA LYS A 171 2.26 -11.89 -12.20
C LYS A 171 1.59 -11.16 -11.05
N ILE A 172 2.09 -9.97 -10.75
CA ILE A 172 1.66 -9.17 -9.59
C ILE A 172 0.77 -8.02 -10.06
N LEU A 173 -0.29 -7.74 -9.29
CA LEU A 173 -1.18 -6.61 -9.48
C LEU A 173 -1.11 -5.66 -8.28
N ASP A 174 -0.96 -4.37 -8.55
CA ASP A 174 -1.23 -3.31 -7.56
C ASP A 174 -2.22 -2.29 -8.15
N THR A 175 -3.37 -2.13 -7.51
CA THR A 175 -4.45 -1.27 -7.98
C THR A 175 -4.39 0.16 -7.44
N HIS A 176 -3.53 0.42 -6.45
CA HIS A 176 -3.36 1.72 -5.78
C HIS A 176 -1.89 1.96 -5.47
N VAL A 177 -1.12 2.21 -6.52
CA VAL A 177 0.36 2.21 -6.47
C VAL A 177 0.94 3.28 -5.55
N GLY A 178 0.32 4.46 -5.52
CA GLY A 178 0.76 5.56 -4.66
C GLY A 178 2.22 5.93 -4.87
N SER A 179 3.08 5.49 -3.95
CA SER A 179 4.52 5.79 -3.98
C SER A 179 5.38 4.82 -4.79
N ALA A 180 4.79 3.85 -5.47
CA ALA A 180 5.44 2.76 -6.22
C ALA A 180 6.33 1.81 -5.39
N SER A 181 6.21 1.77 -4.08
CA SER A 181 7.04 0.86 -3.26
C SER A 181 6.83 -0.62 -3.61
N SER A 182 5.60 -1.02 -3.96
CA SER A 182 5.26 -2.37 -4.44
C SER A 182 5.89 -2.70 -5.78
N LEU A 183 5.84 -1.75 -6.73
CA LEU A 183 6.39 -1.94 -8.08
C LEU A 183 7.91 -1.97 -8.07
N ILE A 184 8.56 -1.13 -7.24
CA ILE A 184 10.01 -1.17 -7.04
C ILE A 184 10.43 -2.53 -6.47
N ALA A 185 9.70 -3.06 -5.50
CA ALA A 185 9.97 -4.39 -4.96
C ALA A 185 9.80 -5.48 -6.02
N CYS A 186 8.77 -5.37 -6.89
CA CYS A 186 8.61 -6.28 -8.03
C CYS A 186 9.79 -6.19 -9.00
N HIS A 187 10.23 -4.97 -9.33
CA HIS A 187 11.38 -4.75 -10.19
C HIS A 187 12.65 -5.36 -9.60
N ASN A 188 12.95 -5.08 -8.33
CA ASN A 188 14.13 -5.60 -7.62
C ASN A 188 14.20 -7.13 -7.59
N LEU A 189 13.04 -7.79 -7.49
CA LEU A 189 12.94 -9.24 -7.38
C LEU A 189 12.62 -9.93 -8.71
N GLY A 190 12.50 -9.19 -9.82
CA GLY A 190 12.30 -9.72 -11.17
C GLY A 190 10.89 -10.26 -11.42
N PHE A 191 9.87 -9.71 -10.76
CA PHE A 191 8.46 -10.04 -11.01
C PHE A 191 7.87 -9.18 -12.14
N GLN A 192 7.02 -9.77 -12.96
CA GLN A 192 6.15 -9.03 -13.87
C GLN A 192 5.00 -8.42 -13.08
N TYR A 193 4.66 -7.18 -13.38
CA TYR A 193 3.59 -6.47 -12.67
C TYR A 193 2.72 -5.61 -13.58
N VAL A 194 1.52 -5.36 -13.09
CA VAL A 194 0.65 -4.28 -13.57
C VAL A 194 0.29 -3.41 -12.37
N GLY A 195 0.46 -2.11 -12.52
CA GLY A 195 0.13 -1.12 -11.50
C GLY A 195 -0.81 -0.04 -12.03
N PHE A 196 -1.73 0.45 -11.19
CA PHE A 196 -2.61 1.56 -11.50
C PHE A 196 -2.49 2.67 -10.46
N GLU A 197 -2.45 3.91 -10.92
CA GLU A 197 -2.52 5.12 -10.10
C GLU A 197 -3.45 6.14 -10.77
N LEU A 198 -4.46 6.56 -10.06
CA LEU A 198 -5.46 7.50 -10.58
C LEU A 198 -4.94 8.93 -10.55
N ASP A 199 -4.27 9.33 -9.45
CA ASP A 199 -3.74 10.68 -9.30
C ASP A 199 -2.50 10.88 -10.17
N LYS A 200 -2.62 11.79 -11.15
CA LYS A 200 -1.55 12.06 -12.12
C LYS A 200 -0.26 12.55 -11.47
N GLU A 201 -0.35 13.36 -10.42
CA GLU A 201 0.85 13.91 -9.74
C GLU A 201 1.59 12.79 -8.98
N TYR A 202 0.85 11.93 -8.26
CA TYR A 202 1.45 10.75 -7.64
C TYR A 202 2.03 9.79 -8.67
N TYR A 203 1.33 9.57 -9.77
CA TYR A 203 1.85 8.77 -10.88
C TYR A 203 3.19 9.30 -11.40
N GLU A 204 3.29 10.60 -11.71
CA GLU A 204 4.52 11.20 -12.25
C GLU A 204 5.68 11.18 -11.23
N GLN A 205 5.39 11.37 -9.93
CA GLN A 205 6.41 11.32 -8.87
C GLN A 205 6.89 9.88 -8.62
N SER A 206 5.98 8.93 -8.60
CA SER A 206 6.29 7.52 -8.36
C SER A 206 6.98 6.87 -9.58
N LEU A 207 6.65 7.30 -10.79
CA LEU A 207 7.34 6.85 -12.01
C LEU A 207 8.82 7.24 -11.98
N LYS A 208 9.15 8.48 -11.60
CA LYS A 208 10.55 8.93 -11.41
C LYS A 208 11.29 8.09 -10.38
N ARG A 209 10.61 7.72 -9.30
CA ARG A 209 11.19 6.86 -8.25
C ARG A 209 11.41 5.42 -8.73
N LEU A 210 10.59 4.92 -9.64
CA LEU A 210 10.71 3.57 -10.22
C LEU A 210 11.89 3.49 -11.20
N GLU A 211 12.26 4.61 -11.84
CA GLU A 211 13.36 4.69 -12.80
C GLU A 211 14.75 4.89 -12.15
N THR A 212 14.82 5.15 -10.84
CA THR A 212 16.08 5.37 -10.10
C THR A 212 16.56 4.09 -9.44
#